data_134ca61b962551f85e5fd2c0d31f616f
#
_entry.id   134ca61b962551f85e5fd2c0d31f616f
#
_cell.length_a   1.000
_cell.length_b   1.000
_cell.length_c   1.000
_cell.angle_alpha   90.00
_cell.angle_beta   90.00
_cell.angle_gamma   90.00
#
_symmetry.space_group_name_H-M   'P 1'
#
loop_
_entity.id
_entity.type
_entity.pdbx_description
1 polymer ?
#
loop_
_entity_poly.entity_id
_entity_poly.type
_entity_poly.pdbx_seq_one_letter_code
_entity_poly.pdbx_strand_id
1 'polypeptide(L)'
;MESLIMSLFIISSDWRLKEQFKHHFSRTFLCEFTIAHKLLEALANTITQPRLLVIDTKISKGTQRALLEQLTYQTCSIPILLFTSEEERITKQEFKKLNLHMVKRNGIAYALLFSQLDTFLNQSETGEHKESYIPCELVGHSPLMQGVRDSLRRYAKQNCSVHLYGETGTGKELAATYLHRLCYPHRNIVSINCSLLSSTLGSSMFFGHAKGAYTNGRTELPGLVHEAHQSTLFLDEVENLSLSFQAYMLRLLETGQYRRLGDTQLYTSHFRLITASNEDLVALMQHNIIRKDFFYRINDVTITLPPLR
;
A
#
# COMPACT_ATOMS: atom_id res chain seq x y z
N MET A 1 -22.12 10.33 -27.01
CA MET A 1 -21.74 9.09 -26.28
C MET A 1 -21.85 9.45 -24.82
N GLU A 2 -22.98 9.11 -24.20
CA GLU A 2 -23.17 9.28 -22.76
C GLU A 2 -22.24 8.32 -22.05
N SER A 3 -21.26 8.86 -21.34
CA SER A 3 -20.43 8.08 -20.43
C SER A 3 -21.36 7.47 -19.37
N LEU A 4 -21.48 6.13 -19.33
CA LEU A 4 -22.20 5.44 -18.26
C LEU A 4 -21.60 5.88 -16.93
N ILE A 5 -22.30 6.74 -16.22
CA ILE A 5 -21.95 7.16 -14.86
C ILE A 5 -22.21 5.95 -13.97
N MET A 6 -21.14 5.36 -13.45
CA MET A 6 -21.23 4.18 -12.60
C MET A 6 -21.61 4.61 -11.18
N SER A 7 -22.58 3.94 -10.57
CA SER A 7 -23.07 4.25 -9.24
C SER A 7 -22.39 3.41 -8.15
N LEU A 8 -21.99 4.09 -7.08
CA LEU A 8 -21.41 3.53 -5.87
C LEU A 8 -22.36 3.80 -4.70
N PHE A 9 -22.87 2.74 -4.06
CA PHE A 9 -23.75 2.88 -2.89
C PHE A 9 -22.96 2.74 -1.59
N ILE A 10 -23.10 3.72 -0.70
CA ILE A 10 -22.39 3.76 0.58
C ILE A 10 -23.38 3.84 1.73
N ILE A 11 -23.33 2.86 2.62
CA ILE A 11 -24.13 2.81 3.84
C ILE A 11 -23.22 3.11 5.02
N SER A 12 -23.30 4.31 5.54
CA SER A 12 -22.51 4.75 6.70
C SER A 12 -23.25 5.83 7.48
N SER A 13 -23.12 5.78 8.77
CA SER A 13 -23.48 6.88 9.68
C SER A 13 -22.34 7.89 9.88
N ASP A 14 -21.14 7.60 9.38
CA ASP A 14 -19.96 8.47 9.49
C ASP A 14 -19.95 9.52 8.38
N TRP A 15 -20.27 10.77 8.74
CA TRP A 15 -20.26 11.89 7.79
C TRP A 15 -18.87 12.17 7.20
N ARG A 16 -17.79 11.93 7.96
CA ARG A 16 -16.40 12.11 7.48
C ARG A 16 -16.05 11.13 6.38
N LEU A 17 -16.49 9.89 6.53
CA LEU A 17 -16.34 8.87 5.50
C LEU A 17 -17.09 9.29 4.22
N LYS A 18 -18.31 9.80 4.36
CA LYS A 18 -19.12 10.29 3.22
C LYS A 18 -18.44 11.41 2.46
N GLU A 19 -17.90 12.41 3.18
CA GLU A 19 -17.19 13.54 2.57
C GLU A 19 -15.93 13.07 1.81
N GLN A 20 -15.17 12.17 2.38
CA GLN A 20 -13.96 11.66 1.75
C GLN A 20 -14.25 10.80 0.52
N PHE A 21 -15.28 9.96 0.55
CA PHE A 21 -15.73 9.23 -0.63
C PHE A 21 -16.19 10.18 -1.74
N LYS A 22 -16.98 11.20 -1.42
CA LYS A 22 -17.37 12.21 -2.40
C LYS A 22 -16.16 12.89 -3.02
N HIS A 23 -15.19 13.28 -2.21
CA HIS A 23 -14.00 13.97 -2.70
C HIS A 23 -13.15 13.08 -3.62
N HIS A 24 -12.98 11.81 -3.26
CA HIS A 24 -12.12 10.88 -4.01
C HIS A 24 -12.78 10.38 -5.30
N PHE A 25 -14.07 10.03 -5.24
CA PHE A 25 -14.78 9.38 -6.34
C PHE A 25 -15.69 10.30 -7.17
N SER A 26 -15.86 11.57 -6.81
CA SER A 26 -16.81 12.49 -7.48
C SER A 26 -16.58 12.70 -8.98
N ARG A 27 -15.37 12.44 -9.46
CA ARG A 27 -15.03 12.59 -10.89
C ARG A 27 -15.28 11.32 -11.71
N THR A 28 -15.40 10.17 -11.07
CA THR A 28 -15.43 8.86 -11.73
C THR A 28 -16.73 8.11 -11.47
N PHE A 29 -17.35 8.32 -10.30
CA PHE A 29 -18.53 7.58 -9.86
C PHE A 29 -19.59 8.49 -9.26
N LEU A 30 -20.85 8.16 -9.49
CA LEU A 30 -21.96 8.73 -8.74
C LEU A 30 -22.04 8.05 -7.37
N CYS A 31 -21.66 8.78 -6.31
CA CYS A 31 -21.72 8.27 -4.94
C CYS A 31 -23.09 8.53 -4.33
N GLU A 32 -23.88 7.48 -4.11
CA GLU A 32 -25.15 7.58 -3.40
C GLU A 32 -25.00 7.10 -1.96
N PHE A 33 -25.46 7.94 -1.02
CA PHE A 33 -25.41 7.64 0.41
C PHE A 33 -26.81 7.33 0.92
N THR A 34 -26.98 6.14 1.46
CA THR A 34 -28.26 5.71 2.01
C THR A 34 -28.13 5.21 3.45
N ILE A 35 -29.25 5.11 4.13
CA ILE A 35 -29.37 4.52 5.46
C ILE A 35 -29.76 3.04 5.28
N ALA A 36 -29.33 2.17 6.18
CA ALA A 36 -29.50 0.73 6.04
C ALA A 36 -30.95 0.28 5.71
N HIS A 37 -31.97 0.89 6.33
CA HIS A 37 -33.36 0.53 6.12
C HIS A 37 -33.96 1.02 4.76
N LYS A 38 -33.30 1.97 4.09
CA LYS A 38 -33.71 2.48 2.78
C LYS A 38 -32.93 1.87 1.62
N LEU A 39 -31.96 1.00 1.92
CA LEU A 39 -31.10 0.43 0.88
C LEU A 39 -31.88 -0.34 -0.17
N LEU A 40 -32.83 -1.18 0.25
CA LEU A 40 -33.61 -2.04 -0.67
C LEU A 40 -34.49 -1.20 -1.58
N GLU A 41 -35.10 -0.13 -1.05
CA GLU A 41 -35.86 0.84 -1.85
C GLU A 41 -34.95 1.59 -2.84
N ALA A 42 -33.74 2.00 -2.38
CA ALA A 42 -32.77 2.66 -3.23
C ALA A 42 -32.28 1.74 -4.35
N LEU A 43 -31.99 0.47 -4.07
CA LEU A 43 -31.57 -0.51 -5.06
C LEU A 43 -32.69 -0.83 -6.07
N ALA A 44 -33.94 -0.84 -5.62
CA ALA A 44 -35.10 -1.08 -6.50
C ALA A 44 -35.43 0.11 -7.42
N ASN A 45 -35.12 1.32 -6.98
CA ASN A 45 -35.42 2.57 -7.70
C ASN A 45 -34.29 3.05 -8.62
N THR A 46 -33.11 2.42 -8.58
CA THR A 46 -31.99 2.81 -9.43
C THR A 46 -32.14 2.26 -10.85
N ILE A 47 -32.03 3.14 -11.83
CA ILE A 47 -32.07 2.79 -13.26
C ILE A 47 -30.90 1.91 -13.69
N THR A 48 -29.75 2.05 -12.99
CA THR A 48 -28.54 1.26 -13.22
C THR A 48 -28.15 0.54 -11.95
N GLN A 49 -27.87 -0.77 -12.04
CA GLN A 49 -27.36 -1.51 -10.87
C GLN A 49 -26.05 -0.89 -10.37
N PRO A 50 -25.90 -0.68 -9.05
CA PRO A 50 -24.67 -0.14 -8.50
C PRO A 50 -23.53 -1.14 -8.71
N ARG A 51 -22.36 -0.64 -8.97
CA ARG A 51 -21.17 -1.45 -9.22
C ARG A 51 -20.55 -2.03 -7.95
N LEU A 52 -20.74 -1.33 -6.85
CA LEU A 52 -20.22 -1.73 -5.53
C LEU A 52 -21.12 -1.19 -4.43
N LEU A 53 -21.34 -2.03 -3.43
CA LEU A 53 -22.00 -1.67 -2.19
C LEU A 53 -20.99 -1.61 -1.05
N VAL A 54 -20.88 -0.48 -0.38
CA VAL A 54 -19.98 -0.28 0.77
C VAL A 54 -20.80 -0.22 2.06
N ILE A 55 -20.51 -1.09 3.02
CA ILE A 55 -21.19 -1.16 4.31
C ILE A 55 -20.18 -0.86 5.42
N ASP A 56 -20.47 0.16 6.23
CA ASP A 56 -19.59 0.60 7.32
C ASP A 56 -19.93 -0.08 8.67
N THR A 57 -18.91 -0.30 9.49
CA THR A 57 -19.02 -0.89 10.84
C THR A 57 -19.75 -0.05 11.87
N LYS A 58 -19.87 1.27 11.63
CA LYS A 58 -20.62 2.14 12.55
C LYS A 58 -22.13 1.91 12.54
N ILE A 59 -22.61 1.02 11.70
CA ILE A 59 -23.98 0.51 11.72
C ILE A 59 -24.06 -0.60 12.78
N SER A 60 -25.13 -0.65 13.57
CA SER A 60 -25.27 -1.67 14.61
C SER A 60 -25.12 -3.10 14.08
N LYS A 61 -24.49 -4.00 14.83
CA LYS A 61 -24.23 -5.40 14.43
C LYS A 61 -25.49 -6.13 13.94
N GLY A 62 -26.61 -5.93 14.64
CA GLY A 62 -27.91 -6.51 14.25
C GLY A 62 -28.38 -6.01 12.89
N THR A 63 -28.18 -4.74 12.60
CA THR A 63 -28.57 -4.11 11.33
C THR A 63 -27.70 -4.59 10.17
N GLN A 64 -26.38 -4.75 10.38
CA GLN A 64 -25.47 -5.28 9.36
C GLN A 64 -25.84 -6.71 8.97
N ARG A 65 -26.08 -7.58 9.97
CA ARG A 65 -26.43 -8.98 9.75
C ARG A 65 -27.78 -9.11 9.04
N ALA A 66 -28.79 -8.39 9.50
CA ALA A 66 -30.12 -8.36 8.86
C ALA A 66 -30.03 -7.87 7.41
N LEU A 67 -29.19 -6.87 7.13
CA LEU A 67 -28.97 -6.35 5.79
C LEU A 67 -28.32 -7.40 4.87
N LEU A 68 -27.28 -8.09 5.34
CA LEU A 68 -26.59 -9.14 4.57
C LEU A 68 -27.51 -10.35 4.33
N GLU A 69 -28.35 -10.72 5.30
CA GLU A 69 -29.37 -11.75 5.15
C GLU A 69 -30.38 -11.35 4.07
N GLN A 70 -30.90 -10.13 4.10
CA GLN A 70 -31.81 -9.61 3.07
C GLN A 70 -31.19 -9.60 1.67
N LEU A 71 -29.94 -9.15 1.54
CA LEU A 71 -29.22 -9.16 0.28
C LEU A 71 -28.99 -10.59 -0.25
N THR A 72 -28.82 -11.57 0.66
CA THR A 72 -28.68 -12.99 0.30
C THR A 72 -29.99 -13.55 -0.31
N TYR A 73 -31.13 -13.14 0.23
CA TYR A 73 -32.45 -13.55 -0.32
C TYR A 73 -32.75 -12.96 -1.69
N GLN A 74 -32.24 -11.75 -1.96
CA GLN A 74 -32.42 -11.06 -3.25
C GLN A 74 -31.46 -11.52 -4.34
N THR A 75 -30.64 -12.55 -4.10
CA THR A 75 -29.61 -13.02 -5.05
C THR A 75 -28.77 -11.89 -5.64
N CYS A 76 -28.30 -11.01 -4.78
CA CYS A 76 -27.55 -9.84 -5.18
C CYS A 76 -26.16 -10.26 -5.68
N SER A 77 -25.91 -10.09 -6.97
CA SER A 77 -24.60 -10.34 -7.60
C SER A 77 -23.63 -9.18 -7.43
N ILE A 78 -24.09 -8.06 -6.87
CA ILE A 78 -23.29 -6.86 -6.67
C ILE A 78 -22.18 -7.15 -5.66
N PRO A 79 -20.93 -6.78 -5.94
CA PRO A 79 -19.86 -6.87 -4.97
C PRO A 79 -20.15 -6.02 -3.74
N ILE A 80 -19.88 -6.58 -2.55
CA ILE A 80 -20.14 -5.93 -1.27
C ILE A 80 -18.82 -5.77 -0.53
N LEU A 81 -18.45 -4.54 -0.19
CA LEU A 81 -17.33 -4.23 0.67
C LEU A 81 -17.84 -3.96 2.09
N LEU A 82 -17.53 -4.84 3.01
CA LEU A 82 -17.88 -4.72 4.41
C LEU A 82 -16.67 -4.27 5.25
N PHE A 83 -16.79 -3.13 5.90
CA PHE A 83 -15.83 -2.74 6.93
C PHE A 83 -16.15 -3.47 8.23
N THR A 84 -15.13 -4.11 8.83
CA THR A 84 -15.27 -4.84 10.09
C THR A 84 -14.34 -4.26 11.17
N SER A 85 -14.77 -4.26 12.42
CA SER A 85 -13.93 -4.03 13.60
C SER A 85 -13.34 -5.36 14.09
N GLU A 86 -12.27 -5.32 14.93
CA GLU A 86 -11.64 -6.55 15.45
C GLU A 86 -12.58 -7.45 16.27
N GLU A 87 -13.64 -6.87 16.80
CA GLU A 87 -14.62 -7.60 17.63
C GLU A 87 -15.74 -8.29 16.82
N GLU A 88 -15.76 -8.13 15.50
CA GLU A 88 -16.84 -8.64 14.67
C GLU A 88 -16.54 -10.05 14.14
N ARG A 89 -17.37 -11.02 14.53
CA ARG A 89 -17.31 -12.41 14.06
C ARG A 89 -18.25 -12.70 12.87
N ILE A 90 -18.36 -11.77 11.92
CA ILE A 90 -19.02 -12.08 10.64
C ILE A 90 -17.99 -12.86 9.79
N THR A 91 -18.32 -14.09 9.41
CA THR A 91 -17.42 -14.91 8.59
C THR A 91 -17.93 -14.98 7.16
N LYS A 92 -17.01 -14.97 6.18
CA LYS A 92 -17.36 -15.20 4.76
C LYS A 92 -18.16 -16.48 4.54
N GLN A 93 -18.00 -17.48 5.43
CA GLN A 93 -18.69 -18.74 5.32
C GLN A 93 -20.20 -18.64 5.56
N GLU A 94 -20.64 -17.69 6.38
CA GLU A 94 -22.07 -17.47 6.67
C GLU A 94 -22.83 -16.89 5.46
N PHE A 95 -22.13 -16.14 4.59
CA PHE A 95 -22.73 -15.44 3.44
C PHE A 95 -22.08 -15.85 2.11
N LYS A 96 -21.90 -17.16 1.89
CA LYS A 96 -21.25 -17.72 0.68
C LYS A 96 -21.89 -17.31 -0.66
N LYS A 97 -23.17 -16.96 -0.64
CA LYS A 97 -23.91 -16.55 -1.85
C LYS A 97 -23.67 -15.10 -2.25
N LEU A 98 -23.10 -14.30 -1.35
CA LEU A 98 -22.77 -12.90 -1.61
C LEU A 98 -21.30 -12.76 -2.04
N ASN A 99 -21.06 -11.90 -3.00
CA ASN A 99 -19.70 -11.49 -3.36
C ASN A 99 -19.14 -10.51 -2.29
N LEU A 100 -18.81 -11.04 -1.10
CA LEU A 100 -18.47 -10.27 0.10
C LEU A 100 -16.97 -10.15 0.27
N HIS A 101 -16.48 -8.92 0.31
CA HIS A 101 -15.11 -8.55 0.63
C HIS A 101 -15.08 -7.83 1.97
N MET A 102 -14.29 -8.37 2.91
CA MET A 102 -14.18 -7.83 4.27
C MET A 102 -12.86 -7.07 4.44
N VAL A 103 -12.94 -5.85 4.95
CA VAL A 103 -11.79 -4.99 5.22
C VAL A 103 -11.79 -4.59 6.69
N LYS A 104 -10.69 -4.90 7.40
CA LYS A 104 -10.51 -4.48 8.79
C LYS A 104 -10.23 -2.99 8.87
N ARG A 105 -10.98 -2.28 9.69
CA ARG A 105 -10.89 -0.81 9.84
C ARG A 105 -9.75 -0.33 10.75
N ASN A 106 -9.04 -1.22 11.44
CA ASN A 106 -8.07 -0.84 12.47
C ASN A 106 -6.90 -0.05 11.88
N GLY A 107 -6.92 1.28 12.10
CA GLY A 107 -5.79 2.17 11.82
C GLY A 107 -5.43 2.41 10.35
N ILE A 108 -6.21 1.90 9.40
CA ILE A 108 -5.95 2.10 7.98
C ILE A 108 -6.28 3.55 7.61
N ALA A 109 -5.29 4.28 7.10
CA ALA A 109 -5.51 5.60 6.51
C ALA A 109 -6.51 5.49 5.35
N TYR A 110 -7.44 6.45 5.25
CA TYR A 110 -8.46 6.45 4.19
C TYR A 110 -7.87 6.36 2.77
N ALA A 111 -6.67 6.90 2.55
CA ALA A 111 -5.98 6.81 1.27
C ALA A 111 -5.69 5.35 0.86
N LEU A 112 -5.29 4.49 1.79
CA LEU A 112 -5.05 3.07 1.52
C LEU A 112 -6.36 2.33 1.24
N LEU A 113 -7.43 2.71 1.93
CA LEU A 113 -8.76 2.20 1.70
C LEU A 113 -9.26 2.54 0.30
N PHE A 114 -9.11 3.78 -0.14
CA PHE A 114 -9.53 4.23 -1.46
C PHE A 114 -8.71 3.56 -2.56
N SER A 115 -7.42 3.33 -2.38
CA SER A 115 -6.62 2.58 -3.34
C SER A 115 -7.05 1.12 -3.49
N GLN A 116 -7.50 0.48 -2.40
CA GLN A 116 -8.08 -0.87 -2.46
C GLN A 116 -9.44 -0.89 -3.17
N LEU A 117 -10.25 0.14 -2.99
CA LEU A 117 -11.52 0.31 -3.67
C LEU A 117 -11.35 0.54 -5.17
N ASP A 118 -10.42 1.41 -5.57
CA ASP A 118 -10.08 1.63 -6.97
C ASP A 118 -9.64 0.32 -7.64
N THR A 119 -8.83 -0.47 -6.94
CA THR A 119 -8.41 -1.80 -7.40
C THR A 119 -9.61 -2.71 -7.64
N PHE A 120 -10.52 -2.73 -6.70
CA PHE A 120 -11.69 -3.60 -6.74
C PHE A 120 -12.69 -3.20 -7.85
N LEU A 121 -12.94 -1.91 -8.01
CA LEU A 121 -13.83 -1.37 -9.03
C LEU A 121 -13.31 -1.63 -10.45
N ASN A 122 -12.00 -1.57 -10.62
CA ASN A 122 -11.37 -1.83 -11.91
C ASN A 122 -11.29 -3.34 -12.26
N GLN A 123 -11.33 -4.25 -11.28
CA GLN A 123 -11.35 -5.70 -11.50
C GLN A 123 -12.70 -6.24 -12.05
N SER A 124 -13.80 -5.52 -11.84
CA SER A 124 -15.14 -5.97 -12.25
C SER A 124 -15.44 -5.74 -13.73
N GLU A 125 -14.56 -5.17 -14.53
CA GLU A 125 -14.79 -4.89 -15.97
C GLU A 125 -14.44 -6.02 -16.94
N THR A 126 -13.69 -7.04 -16.50
CA THR A 126 -13.26 -8.10 -17.42
C THR A 126 -13.52 -9.47 -16.83
N GLY A 127 -14.55 -10.14 -17.38
CA GLY A 127 -14.91 -11.56 -17.08
C GLY A 127 -13.94 -12.58 -17.67
N GLU A 128 -12.65 -12.31 -17.73
CA GLU A 128 -11.61 -13.25 -18.11
C GLU A 128 -10.49 -13.24 -17.07
N HIS A 129 -10.14 -14.40 -16.57
CA HIS A 129 -8.93 -14.66 -15.80
C HIS A 129 -7.69 -14.24 -16.62
N LYS A 130 -7.29 -13.00 -16.50
CA LYS A 130 -5.97 -12.52 -16.94
C LYS A 130 -5.26 -11.90 -15.75
N GLU A 131 -4.01 -12.31 -15.61
CA GLU A 131 -2.92 -11.82 -14.77
C GLU A 131 -3.26 -10.62 -13.88
N SER A 132 -3.06 -10.76 -12.58
CA SER A 132 -3.27 -9.76 -11.53
C SER A 132 -3.05 -8.33 -12.04
N TYR A 133 -4.13 -7.61 -12.30
CA TYR A 133 -4.09 -6.19 -12.63
C TYR A 133 -3.51 -5.45 -11.42
N ILE A 134 -2.38 -4.85 -11.63
CA ILE A 134 -1.65 -4.03 -10.66
C ILE A 134 -2.11 -2.58 -10.87
N PRO A 135 -3.01 -2.03 -10.06
CA PRO A 135 -3.42 -0.64 -10.17
C PRO A 135 -2.39 0.26 -9.46
N CYS A 136 -1.23 0.31 -10.01
CA CYS A 136 -0.23 1.33 -9.83
C CYS A 136 0.27 1.64 -11.22
N GLU A 137 -0.60 2.25 -12.03
CA GLU A 137 -0.18 2.71 -13.34
C GLU A 137 0.83 3.84 -13.13
N LEU A 138 2.06 3.54 -13.47
CA LEU A 138 3.00 4.59 -13.82
C LEU A 138 2.38 5.30 -15.03
N VAL A 139 1.69 6.40 -14.76
CA VAL A 139 0.99 7.19 -15.77
C VAL A 139 2.03 7.73 -16.76
N GLY A 140 1.74 7.66 -18.04
CA GLY A 140 2.60 8.19 -19.10
C GLY A 140 2.69 7.23 -20.30
N HIS A 141 2.34 7.75 -21.48
CA HIS A 141 2.39 6.99 -22.73
C HIS A 141 3.67 7.27 -23.54
N SER A 142 4.60 8.06 -22.99
CA SER A 142 5.86 8.36 -23.70
C SER A 142 6.71 7.08 -23.85
N PRO A 143 7.50 6.96 -24.94
CA PRO A 143 8.41 5.84 -25.12
C PRO A 143 9.38 5.65 -23.95
N LEU A 144 9.82 6.74 -23.32
CA LEU A 144 10.68 6.71 -22.14
C LEU A 144 9.99 6.04 -20.94
N MET A 145 8.73 6.40 -20.64
CA MET A 145 7.96 5.75 -19.57
C MET A 145 7.62 4.29 -19.88
N GLN A 146 7.47 3.95 -21.14
CA GLN A 146 7.31 2.57 -21.57
C GLN A 146 8.59 1.77 -21.27
N GLY A 147 9.77 2.31 -21.58
CA GLY A 147 11.07 1.72 -21.24
C GLY A 147 11.27 1.53 -19.74
N VAL A 148 10.80 2.49 -18.90
CA VAL A 148 10.81 2.36 -17.44
C VAL A 148 9.93 1.18 -17.00
N ARG A 149 8.68 1.07 -17.47
CA ARG A 149 7.80 -0.05 -17.12
C ARG A 149 8.38 -1.41 -17.52
N ASP A 150 8.96 -1.50 -18.71
CA ASP A 150 9.56 -2.74 -19.19
C ASP A 150 10.81 -3.13 -18.37
N SER A 151 11.61 -2.14 -17.96
CA SER A 151 12.73 -2.35 -17.05
C SER A 151 12.25 -2.85 -15.68
N LEU A 152 11.24 -2.21 -15.09
CA LEU A 152 10.64 -2.64 -13.82
C LEU A 152 10.09 -4.07 -13.90
N ARG A 153 9.39 -4.43 -14.97
CA ARG A 153 8.89 -5.80 -15.21
C ARG A 153 10.02 -6.81 -15.36
N ARG A 154 11.10 -6.44 -16.06
CA ARG A 154 12.29 -7.29 -16.23
C ARG A 154 12.96 -7.59 -14.90
N TYR A 155 13.21 -6.55 -14.11
CA TYR A 155 13.91 -6.69 -12.83
C TYR A 155 13.01 -7.21 -11.70
N ALA A 156 11.68 -7.18 -11.85
CA ALA A 156 10.77 -7.84 -10.92
C ALA A 156 11.04 -9.34 -10.78
N LYS A 157 11.49 -9.98 -11.85
CA LYS A 157 11.81 -11.42 -11.88
C LYS A 157 13.19 -11.76 -11.31
N GLN A 158 14.00 -10.76 -10.99
CA GLN A 158 15.35 -10.93 -10.49
C GLN A 158 15.43 -10.53 -9.02
N ASN A 159 16.18 -11.28 -8.24
CA ASN A 159 16.43 -10.93 -6.83
C ASN A 159 17.64 -9.97 -6.73
N CYS A 160 17.44 -8.72 -7.15
CA CYS A 160 18.47 -7.67 -7.14
C CYS A 160 17.93 -6.41 -6.46
N SER A 161 18.83 -5.61 -5.91
CA SER A 161 18.55 -4.26 -5.43
C SER A 161 18.29 -3.34 -6.61
N VAL A 162 17.24 -2.52 -6.53
CA VAL A 162 16.89 -1.57 -7.58
C VAL A 162 16.95 -0.15 -7.05
N HIS A 163 17.75 0.68 -7.70
CA HIS A 163 17.82 2.10 -7.44
C HIS A 163 16.99 2.89 -8.44
N LEU A 164 16.10 3.76 -7.93
CA LEU A 164 15.25 4.65 -8.72
C LEU A 164 15.84 6.06 -8.69
N TYR A 165 16.33 6.53 -9.82
CA TYR A 165 16.89 7.86 -9.95
C TYR A 165 15.94 8.78 -10.72
N GLY A 166 15.79 10.03 -10.29
CA GLY A 166 15.00 11.03 -11.00
C GLY A 166 14.67 12.26 -10.15
N GLU A 167 14.31 13.34 -10.80
CA GLU A 167 13.94 14.61 -10.17
C GLU A 167 12.80 14.42 -9.16
N THR A 168 12.63 15.36 -8.24
CA THR A 168 11.50 15.36 -7.31
C THR A 168 10.17 15.40 -8.10
N GLY A 169 9.21 14.58 -7.69
CA GLY A 169 7.89 14.53 -8.33
C GLY A 169 7.80 13.61 -9.56
N THR A 170 8.88 12.96 -10.03
CA THR A 170 8.85 12.05 -11.18
C THR A 170 8.12 10.72 -10.95
N GLY A 171 7.65 10.47 -9.71
CA GLY A 171 6.90 9.25 -9.38
C GLY A 171 7.77 8.08 -8.93
N LYS A 172 8.93 8.32 -8.30
CA LYS A 172 9.80 7.27 -7.75
C LYS A 172 9.07 6.34 -6.79
N GLU A 173 8.23 6.88 -5.90
CA GLU A 173 7.42 6.10 -4.96
C GLU A 173 6.40 5.21 -5.68
N LEU A 174 5.76 5.72 -6.74
CA LEU A 174 4.86 4.95 -7.60
C LEU A 174 5.60 3.82 -8.33
N ALA A 175 6.81 4.10 -8.82
CA ALA A 175 7.66 3.10 -9.48
C ALA A 175 8.10 2.00 -8.50
N ALA A 176 8.46 2.37 -7.25
CA ALA A 176 8.77 1.41 -6.19
C ALA A 176 7.57 0.52 -5.85
N THR A 177 6.40 1.13 -5.70
CA THR A 177 5.14 0.40 -5.43
C THR A 177 4.77 -0.52 -6.59
N TYR A 178 4.95 -0.07 -7.84
CA TYR A 178 4.71 -0.90 -9.01
C TYR A 178 5.64 -2.12 -9.04
N LEU A 179 6.95 -1.92 -8.84
CA LEU A 179 7.93 -2.99 -8.77
C LEU A 179 7.64 -3.97 -7.62
N HIS A 180 7.31 -3.44 -6.43
CA HIS A 180 6.92 -4.25 -5.28
C HIS A 180 5.74 -5.18 -5.59
N ARG A 181 4.66 -4.64 -6.17
CA ARG A 181 3.46 -5.42 -6.50
C ARG A 181 3.70 -6.52 -7.53
N LEU A 182 4.61 -6.29 -8.48
CA LEU A 182 5.04 -7.33 -9.42
C LEU A 182 5.75 -8.50 -8.71
N CYS A 183 6.39 -8.26 -7.56
CA CYS A 183 7.14 -9.26 -6.81
C CYS A 183 6.31 -9.90 -5.68
N TYR A 184 5.56 -9.08 -4.97
CA TYR A 184 4.84 -9.43 -3.74
C TYR A 184 3.41 -8.87 -3.75
N PRO A 185 2.51 -9.36 -4.61
CA PRO A 185 1.17 -8.79 -4.81
C PRO A 185 0.28 -8.83 -3.55
N HIS A 186 0.59 -9.73 -2.61
CA HIS A 186 -0.20 -9.93 -1.38
C HIS A 186 0.49 -9.42 -0.11
N ARG A 187 1.62 -8.72 -0.24
CA ARG A 187 2.37 -8.16 0.87
C ARG A 187 2.33 -6.64 0.82
N ASN A 188 2.52 -5.99 1.96
CA ASN A 188 2.68 -4.54 2.01
C ASN A 188 4.14 -4.17 1.78
N ILE A 189 4.37 -3.11 1.01
CA ILE A 189 5.67 -2.46 0.93
C ILE A 189 5.93 -1.70 2.24
N VAL A 190 7.14 -1.81 2.77
CA VAL A 190 7.58 -1.01 3.91
C VAL A 190 8.42 0.14 3.38
N SER A 191 7.90 1.36 3.48
CA SER A 191 8.51 2.57 2.93
C SER A 191 8.96 3.50 4.04
N ILE A 192 10.12 4.13 3.85
CA ILE A 192 10.60 5.17 4.74
C ILE A 192 11.40 6.23 3.97
N ASN A 193 11.16 7.50 4.31
CA ASN A 193 12.05 8.58 3.89
C ASN A 193 13.27 8.62 4.80
N CYS A 194 14.46 8.55 4.23
CA CYS A 194 15.73 8.45 4.96
C CYS A 194 16.07 9.69 5.79
N SER A 195 15.47 10.85 5.52
CA SER A 195 15.62 12.05 6.34
C SER A 195 15.15 11.82 7.79
N LEU A 196 14.17 10.92 8.00
CA LEU A 196 13.65 10.54 9.32
C LEU A 196 14.64 9.66 10.11
N LEU A 197 15.64 9.07 9.45
CA LEU A 197 16.60 8.13 10.05
C LEU A 197 17.84 8.80 10.63
N SER A 198 17.96 10.12 10.52
CA SER A 198 19.11 10.89 11.01
C SER A 198 19.23 10.96 12.54
N SER A 199 18.16 10.61 13.28
CA SER A 199 18.09 10.68 14.75
C SER A 199 18.18 9.30 15.41
N THR A 200 18.46 9.29 16.73
CA THR A 200 18.37 8.05 17.55
C THR A 200 16.98 7.43 17.53
N LEU A 201 15.93 8.26 17.42
CA LEU A 201 14.54 7.80 17.23
C LEU A 201 14.37 7.09 15.88
N GLY A 202 15.01 7.58 14.83
CA GLY A 202 15.02 6.94 13.52
C GLY A 202 15.62 5.53 13.55
N SER A 203 16.74 5.34 14.25
CA SER A 203 17.34 4.01 14.44
C SER A 203 16.41 3.07 15.21
N SER A 204 15.72 3.58 16.23
CA SER A 204 14.72 2.81 16.99
C SER A 204 13.52 2.41 16.13
N MET A 205 13.02 3.32 15.32
CA MET A 205 11.92 3.04 14.39
C MET A 205 12.34 2.00 13.35
N PHE A 206 13.56 2.09 12.84
CA PHE A 206 14.05 1.23 11.77
C PHE A 206 14.39 -0.18 12.26
N PHE A 207 15.25 -0.32 13.28
CA PHE A 207 15.70 -1.62 13.81
C PHE A 207 14.81 -2.17 14.92
N GLY A 208 13.96 -1.33 15.50
CA GLY A 208 13.19 -1.67 16.70
C GLY A 208 13.98 -1.46 18.00
N HIS A 209 13.32 -1.61 19.12
CA HIS A 209 13.93 -1.55 20.45
C HIS A 209 13.34 -2.57 21.42
N ALA A 210 14.16 -3.04 22.35
CA ALA A 210 13.74 -3.89 23.45
C ALA A 210 13.10 -3.04 24.55
N LYS A 211 12.30 -3.68 25.39
CA LYS A 211 11.71 -3.03 26.58
C LYS A 211 12.83 -2.49 27.49
N GLY A 212 12.77 -1.21 27.82
CA GLY A 212 13.76 -0.57 28.68
C GLY A 212 15.00 -0.02 27.95
N ALA A 213 15.05 -0.06 26.62
CA ALA A 213 16.13 0.52 25.81
C ALA A 213 16.29 2.04 26.00
N TYR A 214 15.25 2.72 26.43
CA TYR A 214 15.20 4.15 26.76
C TYR A 214 14.49 4.38 28.09
N THR A 215 14.75 5.53 28.73
CA THR A 215 14.15 5.94 30.01
C THR A 215 12.61 5.93 29.99
N ASN A 216 11.98 6.04 28.82
CA ASN A 216 10.52 5.99 28.65
C ASN A 216 10.03 4.79 27.80
N GLY A 217 10.90 3.86 27.41
CA GLY A 217 10.58 2.70 26.57
C GLY A 217 9.85 1.61 27.37
N ARG A 218 8.57 1.82 27.68
CA ARG A 218 7.74 0.86 28.44
C ARG A 218 7.32 -0.37 27.60
N THR A 219 7.32 -0.25 26.29
CA THR A 219 6.89 -1.29 25.34
C THR A 219 8.03 -1.64 24.38
N GLU A 220 8.06 -2.87 23.91
CA GLU A 220 8.93 -3.34 22.85
C GLU A 220 8.37 -2.89 21.48
N LEU A 221 9.26 -2.55 20.52
CA LEU A 221 8.89 -2.21 19.15
C LEU A 221 9.69 -3.09 18.17
N PRO A 222 9.05 -3.82 17.24
CA PRO A 222 9.74 -4.73 16.31
C PRO A 222 10.62 -4.03 15.27
N GLY A 223 10.24 -2.81 14.83
CA GLY A 223 10.94 -2.01 13.81
C GLY A 223 10.62 -2.38 12.36
N LEU A 224 10.88 -1.42 11.44
CA LEU A 224 10.57 -1.53 10.01
C LEU A 224 11.30 -2.69 9.33
N VAL A 225 12.53 -3.01 9.75
CA VAL A 225 13.30 -4.16 9.24
C VAL A 225 12.57 -5.48 9.49
N HIS A 226 11.90 -5.61 10.65
CA HIS A 226 11.08 -6.78 10.95
C HIS A 226 9.83 -6.84 10.07
N GLU A 227 9.17 -5.72 9.90
CA GLU A 227 7.95 -5.62 9.07
C GLU A 227 8.23 -5.91 7.58
N ALA A 228 9.42 -5.52 7.10
CA ALA A 228 9.84 -5.77 5.73
C ALA A 228 10.16 -7.23 5.41
N HIS A 229 10.22 -8.12 6.43
CA HIS A 229 10.58 -9.52 6.24
C HIS A 229 9.68 -10.21 5.20
N GLN A 230 10.32 -10.89 4.22
CA GLN A 230 9.66 -11.53 3.08
C GLN A 230 8.78 -10.58 2.23
N SER A 231 9.15 -9.30 2.19
CA SER A 231 8.48 -8.26 1.42
C SER A 231 9.51 -7.32 0.77
N THR A 232 9.18 -6.05 0.62
CA THR A 232 10.05 -5.01 0.07
C THR A 232 10.28 -3.93 1.12
N LEU A 233 11.55 -3.56 1.30
CA LEU A 233 11.95 -2.34 1.99
C LEU A 233 12.27 -1.27 0.94
N PHE A 234 11.55 -0.15 0.98
CA PHE A 234 11.78 1.00 0.13
C PHE A 234 12.37 2.15 0.94
N LEU A 235 13.56 2.60 0.54
CA LEU A 235 14.29 3.72 1.12
C LEU A 235 14.24 4.90 0.16
N ASP A 236 13.49 5.93 0.50
CA ASP A 236 13.42 7.17 -0.29
C ASP A 236 14.45 8.19 0.22
N GLU A 237 15.00 8.99 -0.70
CA GLU A 237 16.03 10.01 -0.42
C GLU A 237 17.24 9.44 0.33
N VAL A 238 17.86 8.38 -0.23
CA VAL A 238 19.01 7.68 0.41
C VAL A 238 20.21 8.57 0.64
N GLU A 239 20.34 9.68 -0.08
CA GLU A 239 21.33 10.74 0.13
C GLU A 239 21.28 11.34 1.53
N ASN A 240 20.17 11.27 2.23
CA ASN A 240 20.02 11.77 3.60
C ASN A 240 20.47 10.79 4.69
N LEU A 241 20.93 9.59 4.33
CA LEU A 241 21.43 8.63 5.30
C LEU A 241 22.81 9.05 5.84
N SER A 242 22.96 9.10 7.15
CA SER A 242 24.26 9.31 7.76
C SER A 242 25.23 8.16 7.45
N LEU A 243 26.55 8.44 7.35
CA LEU A 243 27.56 7.42 7.09
C LEU A 243 27.57 6.29 8.13
N SER A 244 27.24 6.60 9.39
CA SER A 244 27.08 5.60 10.44
C SER A 244 25.89 4.69 10.20
N PHE A 245 24.76 5.23 9.77
CA PHE A 245 23.57 4.45 9.46
C PHE A 245 23.79 3.54 8.23
N GLN A 246 24.48 4.05 7.21
CA GLN A 246 24.89 3.26 6.04
C GLN A 246 25.72 2.04 6.44
N ALA A 247 26.64 2.17 7.43
CA ALA A 247 27.44 1.05 7.94
C ALA A 247 26.58 -0.02 8.64
N TYR A 248 25.56 0.38 9.41
CA TYR A 248 24.60 -0.57 10.02
C TYR A 248 23.74 -1.26 8.96
N MET A 249 23.28 -0.50 7.97
CA MET A 249 22.53 -1.04 6.84
C MET A 249 23.32 -2.04 6.02
N LEU A 250 24.61 -1.75 5.75
CA LEU A 250 25.47 -2.64 4.99
C LEU A 250 25.52 -4.02 5.64
N ARG A 251 25.74 -4.08 6.97
CA ARG A 251 25.76 -5.34 7.71
C ARG A 251 24.44 -6.11 7.58
N LEU A 252 23.30 -5.42 7.70
CA LEU A 252 21.99 -6.03 7.51
C LEU A 252 21.84 -6.59 6.09
N LEU A 253 22.23 -5.82 5.07
CA LEU A 253 22.09 -6.23 3.66
C LEU A 253 23.01 -7.41 3.31
N GLU A 254 24.19 -7.53 3.92
CA GLU A 254 25.15 -8.62 3.69
C GLU A 254 24.72 -9.92 4.38
N THR A 255 24.31 -9.83 5.65
CA THR A 255 24.09 -11.00 6.50
C THR A 255 22.63 -11.35 6.69
N GLY A 256 21.71 -10.44 6.40
CA GLY A 256 20.30 -10.54 6.76
C GLY A 256 20.05 -10.42 8.27
N GLN A 257 21.07 -10.08 9.07
CA GLN A 257 20.99 -10.08 10.52
C GLN A 257 21.07 -8.67 11.09
N TYR A 258 20.31 -8.42 12.15
CA TYR A 258 20.29 -7.13 12.86
C TYR A 258 20.00 -7.34 14.34
N ARG A 259 20.21 -6.30 15.14
CA ARG A 259 19.84 -6.25 16.56
C ARG A 259 18.90 -5.08 16.79
N ARG A 260 17.94 -5.27 17.68
CA ARG A 260 17.13 -4.17 18.20
C ARG A 260 17.96 -3.34 19.17
N LEU A 261 17.64 -2.09 19.30
CA LEU A 261 18.31 -1.21 20.27
C LEU A 261 18.07 -1.72 21.70
N GLY A 262 19.16 -1.79 22.48
CA GLY A 262 19.11 -2.33 23.85
C GLY A 262 18.96 -3.85 23.94
N ASP A 263 19.07 -4.58 22.82
CA ASP A 263 18.98 -6.04 22.80
C ASP A 263 20.32 -6.68 22.37
N THR A 264 20.63 -7.83 22.95
CA THR A 264 21.77 -8.66 22.55
C THR A 264 21.40 -9.72 21.54
N GLN A 265 20.11 -10.02 21.41
CA GLN A 265 19.59 -11.05 20.51
C GLN A 265 19.77 -10.65 19.04
N LEU A 266 20.17 -11.63 18.21
CA LEU A 266 20.23 -11.47 16.76
C LEU A 266 18.88 -11.87 16.16
N TYR A 267 18.37 -10.99 15.32
CA TYR A 267 17.16 -11.21 14.50
C TYR A 267 17.58 -11.33 13.04
N THR A 268 16.76 -12.01 12.25
CA THR A 268 17.00 -12.18 10.81
C THR A 268 15.84 -11.58 10.02
N SER A 269 16.16 -10.83 8.98
CA SER A 269 15.18 -10.31 8.02
C SER A 269 15.74 -10.41 6.61
N HIS A 270 14.95 -10.96 5.70
CA HIS A 270 15.23 -11.04 4.28
C HIS A 270 14.14 -10.29 3.53
N PHE A 271 14.52 -9.30 2.76
CA PHE A 271 13.60 -8.46 1.99
C PHE A 271 14.24 -8.06 0.67
N ARG A 272 13.42 -7.64 -0.27
CA ARG A 272 13.89 -6.96 -1.46
C ARG A 272 14.17 -5.50 -1.14
N LEU A 273 15.33 -5.00 -1.55
CA LEU A 273 15.67 -3.60 -1.39
C LEU A 273 15.30 -2.80 -2.66
N ILE A 274 14.58 -1.70 -2.48
CA ILE A 274 14.41 -0.64 -3.46
C ILE A 274 14.88 0.65 -2.81
N THR A 275 15.67 1.44 -3.53
CA THR A 275 16.15 2.75 -3.06
C THR A 275 15.77 3.83 -4.05
N ALA A 276 15.65 5.07 -3.60
CA ALA A 276 15.45 6.21 -4.50
C ALA A 276 16.30 7.41 -4.07
N SER A 277 16.74 8.20 -5.04
CA SER A 277 17.40 9.49 -4.82
C SER A 277 17.02 10.53 -5.86
N ASN A 278 17.21 11.79 -5.51
CA ASN A 278 17.09 12.92 -6.41
C ASN A 278 18.44 13.27 -7.09
N GLU A 279 19.52 12.74 -6.55
CA GLU A 279 20.89 12.96 -7.00
C GLU A 279 21.50 11.67 -7.53
N ASP A 280 22.47 11.79 -8.43
CA ASP A 280 23.19 10.64 -8.98
C ASP A 280 24.04 9.96 -7.88
N LEU A 281 23.80 8.66 -7.68
CA LEU A 281 24.54 7.87 -6.67
C LEU A 281 26.06 7.88 -6.90
N VAL A 282 26.52 7.95 -8.15
CA VAL A 282 27.97 8.01 -8.47
C VAL A 282 28.55 9.32 -7.98
N ALA A 283 27.86 10.43 -8.22
CA ALA A 283 28.26 11.74 -7.72
C ALA A 283 28.27 11.78 -6.18
N LEU A 284 27.24 11.25 -5.55
CA LEU A 284 27.13 11.16 -4.09
C LEU A 284 28.28 10.33 -3.47
N MET A 285 28.68 9.24 -4.12
CA MET A 285 29.83 8.43 -3.70
C MET A 285 31.15 9.20 -3.87
N GLN A 286 31.33 9.94 -4.96
CA GLN A 286 32.54 10.75 -5.20
C GLN A 286 32.70 11.86 -4.14
N HIS A 287 31.57 12.42 -3.70
CA HIS A 287 31.54 13.44 -2.63
C HIS A 287 31.55 12.86 -1.22
N ASN A 288 31.73 11.54 -1.05
CA ASN A 288 31.72 10.83 0.23
C ASN A 288 30.42 10.99 1.04
N ILE A 289 29.31 11.32 0.40
CA ILE A 289 27.97 11.35 1.01
C ILE A 289 27.46 9.91 1.15
N ILE A 290 27.73 9.08 0.13
CA ILE A 290 27.46 7.64 0.15
C ILE A 290 28.80 6.88 0.20
N ARG A 291 28.91 5.93 1.14
CA ARG A 291 30.06 5.05 1.26
C ARG A 291 30.17 4.15 0.03
N LYS A 292 31.38 3.91 -0.42
CA LYS A 292 31.65 3.06 -1.59
C LYS A 292 31.14 1.62 -1.43
N ASP A 293 31.31 1.03 -0.25
CA ASP A 293 30.82 -0.32 0.06
C ASP A 293 29.28 -0.39 0.04
N PHE A 294 28.62 0.63 0.60
CA PHE A 294 27.15 0.73 0.59
C PHE A 294 26.60 0.96 -0.83
N PHE A 295 27.24 1.82 -1.63
CA PHE A 295 26.90 2.06 -3.02
C PHE A 295 26.77 0.75 -3.82
N TYR A 296 27.80 -0.12 -3.77
CA TYR A 296 27.77 -1.38 -4.51
C TYR A 296 26.72 -2.36 -4.00
N ARG A 297 26.22 -2.18 -2.80
CA ARG A 297 25.20 -3.07 -2.23
C ARG A 297 23.79 -2.63 -2.55
N ILE A 298 23.54 -1.34 -2.73
CA ILE A 298 22.20 -0.80 -3.03
C ILE A 298 21.93 -0.60 -4.51
N ASN A 299 22.96 -0.65 -5.34
CA ASN A 299 22.91 -0.29 -6.76
C ASN A 299 23.33 -1.44 -7.68
N ASP A 300 22.58 -2.57 -7.64
CA ASP A 300 22.73 -3.62 -8.65
C ASP A 300 22.21 -3.14 -10.01
N VAL A 301 21.12 -2.36 -9.98
CA VAL A 301 20.45 -1.80 -11.16
C VAL A 301 19.93 -0.40 -10.85
N THR A 302 20.23 0.56 -11.72
CA THR A 302 19.62 1.90 -11.71
C THR A 302 18.55 2.00 -12.78
N ILE A 303 17.36 2.48 -12.42
CA ILE A 303 16.29 2.85 -13.34
C ILE A 303 16.06 4.35 -13.23
N THR A 304 16.29 5.07 -14.33
CA THR A 304 16.08 6.52 -14.38
C THR A 304 14.66 6.84 -14.81
N LEU A 305 13.95 7.61 -13.98
CA LEU A 305 12.62 8.12 -14.31
C LEU A 305 12.76 9.44 -15.08
N PRO A 306 12.07 9.58 -16.22
CA PRO A 306 12.12 10.83 -17.00
C PRO A 306 11.40 11.96 -16.24
N PRO A 307 11.84 13.22 -16.43
CA PRO A 307 11.13 14.38 -15.88
C PRO A 307 9.74 14.52 -16.49
N LEU A 308 8.82 15.19 -15.78
CA LEU A 308 7.42 15.37 -16.20
C LEU A 308 7.23 16.42 -17.31
N ARG A 309 8.26 17.02 -17.84
CA ARG A 309 8.26 18.04 -18.91
C ARG A 309 8.55 17.43 -20.27
#